data_35f5328e0536b61e8dbbe3b00062a741
#
_entry.id   35f5328e0536b61e8dbbe3b00062a741
#
_cell.length_a   1.000
_cell.length_b   1.000
_cell.length_c   1.000
_cell.angle_alpha   90.00
_cell.angle_beta   90.00
_cell.angle_gamma   90.00
#
_symmetry.space_group_name_H-M   'P 1'
#
loop_
_entity.id
_entity.type
_entity.pdbx_description
1 polymer ?
#
loop_
_entity_poly.entity_id
_entity_poly.type
_entity_poly.pdbx_seq_one_letter_code
_entity_poly.pdbx_strand_id
1 'polypeptide(L)'
;NLNRGFEDVPPEQLVRDISYRDARWLDLMYGDAMDAGGKASRHWIEPAPGSKIVAGDFVSIEAVVLACLAGETWKIQAFRDKVKLYERMGDKIYNLPLGTVTKATHPQERQDGKTGELACGYQGSIGAWRKFDSSDRHSDERVLEIVKTWRAEHPAIVKLWRDLETAALNALTYPGREFEVRGMSFEVIEGWLSIALLNGKQLWYW
;
A
#
# COMPACT_ATOMS: atom_id res chain seq x y z
N ASN A 1 -12.28 -3.20 1.31
CA ASN A 1 -11.86 -2.93 2.70
C ASN A 1 -13.04 -2.37 3.48
N LEU A 2 -13.36 -2.98 4.62
CA LEU A 2 -14.32 -2.43 5.57
C LEU A 2 -13.64 -1.35 6.42
N ASN A 3 -14.35 -0.26 6.71
CA ASN A 3 -13.83 0.82 7.53
C ASN A 3 -13.42 0.33 8.93
N ARG A 4 -12.43 0.99 9.52
CA ARG A 4 -12.12 0.80 10.94
C ARG A 4 -13.17 1.52 11.78
N GLY A 5 -13.47 0.98 12.97
CA GLY A 5 -14.32 1.66 13.95
C GLY A 5 -13.71 2.97 14.46
N PHE A 6 -14.45 3.69 15.29
CA PHE A 6 -13.90 4.82 16.06
C PHE A 6 -12.92 4.29 17.12
N GLU A 7 -11.82 5.03 17.37
CA GLU A 7 -10.83 4.61 18.37
C GLU A 7 -11.35 4.71 19.81
N ASP A 8 -12.21 5.72 20.07
CA ASP A 8 -12.69 6.04 21.40
C ASP A 8 -14.14 5.57 21.67
N VAL A 9 -14.74 4.81 20.76
CA VAL A 9 -16.13 4.34 20.88
C VAL A 9 -16.15 2.81 20.89
N PRO A 10 -16.68 2.18 21.98
CA PRO A 10 -16.86 0.74 22.00
C PRO A 10 -17.75 0.27 20.84
N PRO A 11 -17.40 -0.81 20.16
CA PRO A 11 -18.17 -1.35 19.04
C PRO A 11 -19.65 -1.58 19.38
N GLU A 12 -19.92 -2.12 20.56
CA GLU A 12 -21.27 -2.46 21.03
C GLU A 12 -22.12 -1.21 21.23
N GLN A 13 -21.49 -0.10 21.63
CA GLN A 13 -22.18 1.20 21.73
C GLN A 13 -22.57 1.70 20.36
N LEU A 14 -21.65 1.70 19.41
CA LEU A 14 -21.90 2.15 18.03
C LEU A 14 -23.04 1.36 17.37
N VAL A 15 -23.00 0.02 17.48
CA VAL A 15 -24.04 -0.87 16.94
C VAL A 15 -25.40 -0.56 17.58
N ARG A 16 -25.45 -0.39 18.90
CA ARG A 16 -26.66 -0.04 19.66
C ARG A 16 -27.23 1.30 19.18
N ASP A 17 -26.39 2.33 19.06
CA ASP A 17 -26.82 3.67 18.69
C ASP A 17 -27.37 3.71 17.26
N ILE A 18 -26.77 2.94 16.33
CA ILE A 18 -27.30 2.75 14.99
C ILE A 18 -28.65 2.02 14.99
N SER A 19 -28.86 1.08 15.94
CA SER A 19 -30.11 0.33 16.04
C SER A 19 -31.33 1.21 16.36
N TYR A 20 -31.13 2.39 16.93
CA TYR A 20 -32.19 3.39 17.17
C TYR A 20 -32.74 4.01 15.87
N ARG A 21 -32.05 3.85 14.73
CA ARG A 21 -32.43 4.36 13.40
C ARG A 21 -32.70 5.86 13.36
N ASP A 22 -32.03 6.63 14.22
CA ASP A 22 -32.11 8.09 14.26
C ASP A 22 -30.81 8.69 13.69
N ALA A 23 -30.89 9.16 12.44
CA ALA A 23 -29.75 9.78 11.76
C ALA A 23 -29.32 11.07 12.45
N ARG A 24 -30.23 11.86 13.02
CA ARG A 24 -29.90 13.12 13.70
C ARG A 24 -29.15 12.85 15.00
N TRP A 25 -29.51 11.76 15.68
CA TRP A 25 -28.78 11.31 16.86
C TRP A 25 -27.36 10.88 16.50
N LEU A 26 -27.21 10.14 15.40
CA LEU A 26 -25.88 9.70 14.93
C LEU A 26 -25.03 10.89 14.45
N ASP A 27 -25.61 11.88 13.76
CA ASP A 27 -24.90 13.10 13.37
C ASP A 27 -24.41 13.87 14.62
N LEU A 28 -25.26 13.97 15.65
CA LEU A 28 -24.90 14.64 16.90
C LEU A 28 -23.76 13.92 17.65
N MET A 29 -23.82 12.59 17.74
CA MET A 29 -22.88 11.79 18.51
C MET A 29 -21.56 11.51 17.77
N TYR A 30 -21.60 11.37 16.45
CA TYR A 30 -20.49 10.87 15.66
C TYR A 30 -20.07 11.82 14.52
N GLY A 31 -20.76 12.95 14.35
CA GLY A 31 -20.49 13.96 13.34
C GLY A 31 -21.08 13.67 11.95
N ASP A 32 -21.26 12.38 11.60
CA ASP A 32 -21.83 11.95 10.32
C ASP A 32 -22.43 10.55 10.46
N ALA A 33 -23.74 10.42 10.23
CA ALA A 33 -24.48 9.16 10.35
C ALA A 33 -24.01 8.10 9.35
N MET A 34 -23.62 8.50 8.13
CA MET A 34 -23.15 7.59 7.09
C MET A 34 -21.75 7.07 7.43
N ASP A 35 -20.87 7.92 7.95
CA ASP A 35 -19.55 7.50 8.44
C ASP A 35 -19.68 6.55 9.62
N ALA A 36 -20.57 6.84 10.56
CA ALA A 36 -20.89 5.97 11.69
C ALA A 36 -21.35 4.58 11.20
N GLY A 37 -22.28 4.53 10.24
CA GLY A 37 -22.72 3.28 9.62
C GLY A 37 -21.59 2.51 8.94
N GLY A 38 -20.75 3.22 8.18
CA GLY A 38 -19.57 2.64 7.54
C GLY A 38 -18.57 2.05 8.56
N LYS A 39 -18.33 2.74 9.67
CA LYS A 39 -17.43 2.29 10.74
C LYS A 39 -17.99 1.12 11.54
N ALA A 40 -19.32 0.99 11.63
CA ALA A 40 -19.97 -0.16 12.28
C ALA A 40 -19.96 -1.44 11.43
N SER A 41 -19.70 -1.35 10.13
CA SER A 41 -19.87 -2.45 9.16
C SER A 41 -19.16 -3.76 9.55
N ARG A 42 -18.01 -3.68 10.23
CA ARG A 42 -17.27 -4.86 10.71
C ARG A 42 -17.99 -5.58 11.85
N HIS A 43 -18.73 -4.87 12.66
CA HIS A 43 -19.39 -5.38 13.88
C HIS A 43 -20.71 -6.09 13.57
N TRP A 44 -21.21 -5.99 12.32
CA TRP A 44 -22.39 -6.73 11.86
C TRP A 44 -22.04 -8.11 11.27
N ILE A 45 -20.75 -8.42 11.15
CA ILE A 45 -20.30 -9.69 10.64
C ILE A 45 -20.22 -10.68 11.81
N GLU A 46 -21.23 -11.52 11.95
CA GLU A 46 -21.30 -12.56 12.98
C GLU A 46 -21.22 -13.97 12.37
N PRO A 47 -20.57 -14.91 13.05
CA PRO A 47 -20.56 -16.28 12.60
C PRO A 47 -21.94 -16.92 12.87
N ALA A 48 -22.31 -17.92 12.07
CA ALA A 48 -23.46 -18.75 12.37
C ALA A 48 -23.27 -19.44 13.72
N PRO A 49 -24.38 -19.79 14.45
CA PRO A 49 -24.30 -20.52 15.70
C PRO A 49 -23.42 -21.78 15.59
N GLY A 50 -22.48 -21.96 16.50
CA GLY A 50 -21.51 -23.06 16.48
C GLY A 50 -20.33 -22.91 15.54
N SER A 51 -20.26 -21.81 14.78
CA SER A 51 -19.14 -21.50 13.86
C SER A 51 -18.22 -20.41 14.44
N LYS A 52 -17.06 -20.25 13.82
CA LYS A 52 -16.09 -19.19 14.14
C LYS A 52 -15.67 -18.49 12.86
N ILE A 53 -15.47 -17.18 12.93
CA ILE A 53 -14.81 -16.42 11.86
C ILE A 53 -13.30 -16.47 12.09
N VAL A 54 -12.56 -16.89 11.08
CA VAL A 54 -11.10 -16.83 11.07
C VAL A 54 -10.71 -15.73 10.09
N ALA A 55 -10.07 -14.68 10.59
CA ALA A 55 -9.53 -13.61 9.77
C ALA A 55 -8.01 -13.72 9.71
N GLY A 56 -7.46 -13.58 8.51
CA GLY A 56 -6.03 -13.54 8.27
C GLY A 56 -5.69 -12.43 7.28
N ASP A 57 -4.54 -11.81 7.49
CA ASP A 57 -4.00 -10.79 6.57
C ASP A 57 -2.56 -11.15 6.22
N PHE A 58 -2.19 -10.91 4.96
CA PHE A 58 -0.83 -11.12 4.51
C PHE A 58 0.07 -9.97 4.94
N VAL A 59 1.19 -10.29 5.55
CA VAL A 59 2.17 -9.28 5.97
C VAL A 59 2.88 -8.72 4.74
N SER A 60 2.76 -7.39 4.54
CA SER A 60 3.49 -6.63 3.49
C SER A 60 3.37 -7.25 2.09
N ILE A 61 2.21 -7.84 1.73
CA ILE A 61 2.03 -8.60 0.50
C ILE A 61 2.41 -7.80 -0.74
N GLU A 62 2.03 -6.52 -0.79
CA GLU A 62 2.31 -5.63 -1.91
C GLU A 62 3.81 -5.44 -2.12
N ALA A 63 4.55 -5.20 -1.03
CA ALA A 63 6.00 -5.03 -1.08
C ALA A 63 6.73 -6.31 -1.53
N VAL A 64 6.20 -7.48 -1.12
CA VAL A 64 6.77 -8.78 -1.49
C VAL A 64 6.49 -9.11 -2.95
N VAL A 65 5.26 -8.93 -3.40
CA VAL A 65 4.89 -9.16 -4.81
C VAL A 65 5.71 -8.25 -5.72
N LEU A 66 5.81 -6.97 -5.39
CA LEU A 66 6.64 -6.02 -6.16
C LEU A 66 8.11 -6.45 -6.19
N ALA A 67 8.68 -6.87 -5.06
CA ALA A 67 10.06 -7.36 -5.00
C ALA A 67 10.26 -8.61 -5.86
N CYS A 68 9.31 -9.55 -5.86
CA CYS A 68 9.36 -10.75 -6.68
C CYS A 68 9.29 -10.40 -8.18
N LEU A 69 8.37 -9.54 -8.59
CA LEU A 69 8.24 -9.08 -9.97
C LEU A 69 9.51 -8.36 -10.47
N ALA A 70 10.08 -7.52 -9.62
CA ALA A 70 11.30 -6.77 -9.95
C ALA A 70 12.57 -7.64 -9.91
N GLY A 71 12.57 -8.73 -9.13
CA GLY A 71 13.77 -9.49 -8.80
C GLY A 71 14.67 -8.78 -7.78
N GLU A 72 14.06 -8.03 -6.82
CA GLU A 72 14.77 -7.36 -5.72
C GLU A 72 15.20 -8.38 -4.66
N THR A 73 16.31 -9.05 -4.90
CA THR A 73 16.74 -10.25 -4.18
C THR A 73 16.92 -10.04 -2.68
N TRP A 74 17.52 -8.90 -2.28
CA TRP A 74 17.71 -8.61 -0.86
C TRP A 74 16.38 -8.51 -0.10
N LYS A 75 15.37 -7.91 -0.73
CA LYS A 75 14.06 -7.71 -0.10
C LYS A 75 13.29 -9.02 0.00
N ILE A 76 13.39 -9.87 -1.04
CA ILE A 76 12.84 -11.23 -1.01
C ILE A 76 13.48 -12.04 0.12
N GLN A 77 14.81 -11.97 0.25
CA GLN A 77 15.54 -12.68 1.32
C GLN A 77 15.18 -12.12 2.70
N ALA A 78 15.16 -10.80 2.86
CA ALA A 78 14.74 -10.14 4.09
C ALA A 78 13.34 -10.59 4.55
N PHE A 79 12.41 -10.76 3.61
CA PHE A 79 11.09 -11.28 3.92
C PHE A 79 11.12 -12.74 4.38
N ARG A 80 11.90 -13.61 3.71
CA ARG A 80 12.10 -15.01 4.12
C ARG A 80 12.69 -15.13 5.52
N ASP A 81 13.64 -14.24 5.84
CA ASP A 81 14.31 -14.16 7.14
C ASP A 81 13.47 -13.43 8.20
N LYS A 82 12.21 -13.08 7.88
CA LYS A 82 11.26 -12.37 8.76
C LYS A 82 11.80 -11.02 9.27
N VAL A 83 12.66 -10.36 8.48
CA VAL A 83 13.14 -9.02 8.77
C VAL A 83 11.97 -8.04 8.66
N LYS A 84 11.86 -7.16 9.63
CA LYS A 84 10.82 -6.14 9.67
C LYS A 84 11.18 -4.99 8.73
N LEU A 85 10.63 -5.00 7.52
CA LEU A 85 10.98 -4.08 6.43
C LEU A 85 10.82 -2.61 6.81
N TYR A 86 9.81 -2.25 7.61
CA TYR A 86 9.60 -0.86 8.05
C TYR A 86 10.70 -0.38 9.00
N GLU A 87 11.17 -1.27 9.90
CA GLU A 87 12.25 -0.98 10.82
C GLU A 87 13.57 -0.83 10.05
N ARG A 88 13.85 -1.75 9.13
CA ARG A 88 15.01 -1.67 8.24
C ARG A 88 15.03 -0.40 7.39
N MET A 89 13.86 0.00 6.84
CA MET A 89 13.78 1.23 6.05
C MET A 89 13.98 2.48 6.93
N GLY A 90 13.49 2.46 8.16
CA GLY A 90 13.79 3.49 9.15
C GLY A 90 15.29 3.62 9.41
N ASP A 91 16.00 2.50 9.65
CA ASP A 91 17.47 2.51 9.80
C ASP A 91 18.15 3.21 8.60
N LYS A 92 17.69 2.91 7.37
CA LYS A 92 18.26 3.48 6.14
C LYS A 92 17.97 4.98 5.98
N ILE A 93 16.72 5.42 6.22
CA ILE A 93 16.32 6.82 6.14
C ILE A 93 17.13 7.70 7.10
N TYR A 94 17.42 7.18 8.28
CA TYR A 94 18.12 7.90 9.33
C TYR A 94 19.63 7.57 9.44
N ASN A 95 20.13 6.78 8.49
CA ASN A 95 21.53 6.34 8.44
C ASN A 95 22.01 5.71 9.75
N LEU A 96 21.16 4.87 10.34
CA LEU A 96 21.43 4.13 11.56
C LEU A 96 21.92 2.70 11.24
N PRO A 97 22.68 2.06 12.14
CA PRO A 97 23.02 0.66 12.01
C PRO A 97 21.76 -0.21 11.90
N LEU A 98 21.80 -1.25 11.04
CA LEU A 98 20.65 -2.14 10.85
C LEU A 98 20.24 -2.80 12.17
N GLY A 99 18.93 -2.76 12.47
CA GLY A 99 18.37 -3.30 13.70
C GLY A 99 18.28 -2.29 14.86
N THR A 100 18.65 -1.03 14.64
CA THR A 100 18.53 0.04 15.65
C THR A 100 17.08 0.48 15.80
N VAL A 101 16.40 0.70 14.68
CA VAL A 101 14.99 1.13 14.67
C VAL A 101 14.07 -0.03 15.04
N THR A 102 13.32 0.16 16.12
CA THR A 102 12.23 -0.75 16.51
C THR A 102 10.98 0.02 16.89
N LYS A 103 9.84 -0.68 16.97
CA LYS A 103 8.59 -0.05 17.44
C LYS A 103 8.72 0.53 18.85
N ALA A 104 9.56 -0.06 19.69
CA ALA A 104 9.73 0.35 21.09
C ALA A 104 10.73 1.51 21.26
N THR A 105 11.83 1.50 20.50
CA THR A 105 12.94 2.46 20.69
C THR A 105 12.85 3.68 19.78
N HIS A 106 12.36 3.50 18.53
CA HIS A 106 12.35 4.54 17.49
C HIS A 106 11.01 4.51 16.73
N PRO A 107 9.88 4.78 17.41
CA PRO A 107 8.56 4.66 16.81
C PRO A 107 8.33 5.63 15.63
N GLN A 108 8.95 6.82 15.67
CA GLN A 108 8.81 7.82 14.62
C GLN A 108 9.58 7.43 13.36
N GLU A 109 10.84 7.04 13.51
CA GLU A 109 11.71 6.57 12.43
C GLU A 109 11.12 5.32 11.77
N ARG A 110 10.54 4.43 12.57
CA ARG A 110 9.80 3.27 12.07
C ARG A 110 8.55 3.68 11.29
N GLN A 111 7.82 4.70 11.75
CA GLN A 111 6.64 5.20 11.03
C GLN A 111 7.06 5.79 9.68
N ASP A 112 8.17 6.52 9.62
CA ASP A 112 8.70 7.05 8.36
C ASP A 112 9.16 5.93 7.44
N GLY A 113 9.77 4.88 7.97
CA GLY A 113 10.10 3.68 7.21
C GLY A 113 8.85 3.00 6.64
N LYS A 114 7.76 2.93 7.43
CA LYS A 114 6.47 2.40 6.96
C LYS A 114 5.87 3.28 5.86
N THR A 115 5.84 4.59 6.06
CA THR A 115 5.33 5.54 5.06
C THR A 115 6.14 5.47 3.76
N GLY A 116 7.48 5.39 3.86
CA GLY A 116 8.36 5.21 2.70
C GLY A 116 8.05 3.93 1.93
N GLU A 117 7.89 2.79 2.60
CA GLU A 117 7.54 1.53 1.95
C GLU A 117 6.18 1.58 1.24
N LEU A 118 5.18 2.22 1.83
CA LEU A 118 3.84 2.32 1.26
C LEU A 118 3.76 3.38 0.15
N ALA A 119 4.39 4.53 0.34
CA ALA A 119 4.33 5.63 -0.62
C ALA A 119 5.20 5.38 -1.86
N CYS A 120 6.44 4.87 -1.66
CA CYS A 120 7.39 4.72 -2.76
C CYS A 120 7.17 3.44 -3.57
N GLY A 121 6.53 2.40 -3.00
CA GLY A 121 6.33 1.11 -3.66
C GLY A 121 5.58 1.19 -4.99
N TYR A 122 4.77 2.21 -5.18
CA TYR A 122 4.02 2.49 -6.42
C TYR A 122 4.57 3.70 -7.19
N GLN A 123 5.88 3.87 -7.21
CA GLN A 123 6.58 4.98 -7.88
C GLN A 123 6.20 6.38 -7.29
N GLY A 124 5.60 6.39 -6.09
CA GLY A 124 5.18 7.62 -5.45
C GLY A 124 6.33 8.54 -5.03
N SER A 125 5.99 9.78 -4.76
CA SER A 125 6.88 10.81 -4.27
C SER A 125 6.14 11.66 -3.21
N ILE A 126 6.37 12.97 -3.14
CA ILE A 126 5.78 13.87 -2.14
C ILE A 126 4.26 13.68 -2.02
N GLY A 127 3.54 13.71 -3.14
CA GLY A 127 2.07 13.59 -3.13
C GLY A 127 1.57 12.25 -2.56
N ALA A 128 2.30 11.14 -2.80
CA ALA A 128 1.99 9.87 -2.19
C ALA A 128 2.34 9.84 -0.70
N TRP A 129 3.49 10.41 -0.32
CA TRP A 129 3.87 10.55 1.08
C TRP A 129 2.80 11.26 1.89
N ARG A 130 2.33 12.44 1.43
CA ARG A 130 1.32 13.26 2.12
C ARG A 130 -0.02 12.54 2.31
N LYS A 131 -0.35 11.56 1.46
CA LYS A 131 -1.55 10.71 1.64
C LYS A 131 -1.42 9.71 2.79
N PHE A 132 -0.20 9.28 3.13
CA PHE A 132 0.05 8.33 4.22
C PHE A 132 0.49 9.01 5.52
N ASP A 133 1.04 10.22 5.43
CA ASP A 133 1.47 11.01 6.58
C ASP A 133 0.98 12.46 6.42
N SER A 134 -0.10 12.78 7.12
CA SER A 134 -0.69 14.13 7.18
C SER A 134 -0.11 14.98 8.31
N SER A 135 0.92 14.51 9.01
CA SER A 135 1.47 15.19 10.21
C SER A 135 2.32 16.41 9.88
N ASP A 136 2.67 16.64 8.61
CA ASP A 136 3.56 17.72 8.14
C ASP A 136 4.91 17.82 8.89
N ARG A 137 5.36 16.73 9.50
CA ARG A 137 6.64 16.66 10.23
C ARG A 137 7.87 16.87 9.34
N HIS A 138 7.75 16.57 8.06
CA HIS A 138 8.84 16.66 7.10
C HIS A 138 8.55 17.71 6.04
N SER A 139 9.54 18.54 5.72
CA SER A 139 9.47 19.41 4.54
C SER A 139 9.47 18.57 3.25
N ASP A 140 9.07 19.17 2.15
CA ASP A 140 9.07 18.49 0.84
C ASP A 140 10.48 18.08 0.40
N GLU A 141 11.50 18.87 0.73
CA GLU A 141 12.92 18.55 0.48
C GLU A 141 13.32 17.28 1.25
N ARG A 142 12.93 17.19 2.55
CA ARG A 142 13.22 16.01 3.35
C ARG A 142 12.51 14.78 2.82
N VAL A 143 11.25 14.90 2.40
CA VAL A 143 10.51 13.80 1.77
C VAL A 143 11.21 13.34 0.48
N LEU A 144 11.70 14.26 -0.35
CA LEU A 144 12.46 13.90 -1.56
C LEU A 144 13.77 13.16 -1.23
N GLU A 145 14.47 13.53 -0.17
CA GLU A 145 15.64 12.77 0.30
C GLU A 145 15.26 11.34 0.69
N ILE A 146 14.18 11.18 1.44
CA ILE A 146 13.67 9.85 1.83
C ILE A 146 13.32 9.03 0.59
N VAL A 147 12.62 9.61 -0.38
CA VAL A 147 12.28 8.95 -1.65
C VAL A 147 13.54 8.53 -2.41
N LYS A 148 14.55 9.38 -2.47
CA LYS A 148 15.85 9.06 -3.09
C LYS A 148 16.54 7.90 -2.37
N THR A 149 16.56 7.91 -1.04
CA THR A 149 17.11 6.83 -0.22
C THR A 149 16.38 5.52 -0.49
N TRP A 150 15.05 5.53 -0.49
CA TRP A 150 14.26 4.35 -0.79
C TRP A 150 14.56 3.79 -2.19
N ARG A 151 14.61 4.64 -3.21
CA ARG A 151 14.91 4.24 -4.59
C ARG A 151 16.34 3.69 -4.75
N ALA A 152 17.31 4.24 -4.01
CA ALA A 152 18.68 3.74 -4.00
C ALA A 152 18.78 2.34 -3.37
N GLU A 153 17.98 2.05 -2.35
CA GLU A 153 17.91 0.72 -1.72
C GLU A 153 17.13 -0.30 -2.58
N HIS A 154 16.36 0.14 -3.59
CA HIS A 154 15.51 -0.73 -4.41
C HIS A 154 15.78 -0.58 -5.92
N PRO A 155 17.04 -0.80 -6.37
CA PRO A 155 17.41 -0.54 -7.78
C PRO A 155 16.68 -1.43 -8.78
N ALA A 156 16.38 -2.69 -8.43
CA ALA A 156 15.65 -3.59 -9.30
C ALA A 156 14.19 -3.17 -9.49
N ILE A 157 13.54 -2.65 -8.44
CA ILE A 157 12.19 -2.11 -8.52
C ILE A 157 12.18 -0.86 -9.40
N VAL A 158 13.12 0.06 -9.20
CA VAL A 158 13.24 1.27 -10.03
C VAL A 158 13.48 0.91 -11.51
N LYS A 159 14.30 -0.12 -11.77
CA LYS A 159 14.51 -0.63 -13.12
C LYS A 159 13.22 -1.21 -13.71
N LEU A 160 12.47 -2.00 -12.93
CA LEU A 160 11.19 -2.56 -13.39
C LEU A 160 10.25 -1.45 -13.86
N TRP A 161 10.07 -0.38 -13.10
CA TRP A 161 9.19 0.74 -13.49
C TRP A 161 9.59 1.34 -14.85
N ARG A 162 10.89 1.58 -15.04
CA ARG A 162 11.41 2.11 -16.31
C ARG A 162 11.19 1.14 -17.48
N ASP A 163 11.41 -0.16 -17.24
CA ASP A 163 11.23 -1.18 -18.26
C ASP A 163 9.74 -1.26 -18.68
N LEU A 164 8.80 -1.20 -17.71
CA LEU A 164 7.35 -1.19 -17.96
C LEU A 164 6.91 0.06 -18.75
N GLU A 165 7.38 1.24 -18.33
CA GLU A 165 7.10 2.50 -19.00
C GLU A 165 7.62 2.47 -20.45
N THR A 166 8.86 2.00 -20.63
CA THR A 166 9.48 1.88 -21.95
C THR A 166 8.71 0.91 -22.85
N ALA A 167 8.26 -0.24 -22.32
CA ALA A 167 7.47 -1.19 -23.08
C ALA A 167 6.11 -0.62 -23.52
N ALA A 168 5.45 0.11 -22.63
CA ALA A 168 4.19 0.78 -22.95
C ALA A 168 4.37 1.85 -24.03
N LEU A 169 5.40 2.70 -23.91
CA LEU A 169 5.72 3.73 -24.92
C LEU A 169 6.10 3.12 -26.27
N ASN A 170 6.85 2.03 -26.25
CA ASN A 170 7.22 1.32 -27.48
C ASN A 170 5.98 0.70 -28.16
N ALA A 171 5.07 0.11 -27.39
CA ALA A 171 3.82 -0.43 -27.94
C ALA A 171 2.96 0.66 -28.58
N LEU A 172 2.89 1.84 -27.96
CA LEU A 172 2.19 3.00 -28.53
C LEU A 172 2.88 3.56 -29.78
N THR A 173 4.23 3.52 -29.79
CA THR A 173 5.02 4.02 -30.93
C THR A 173 4.97 3.07 -32.12
N TYR A 174 4.85 1.77 -31.90
CA TYR A 174 4.87 0.72 -32.91
C TYR A 174 3.62 -0.19 -32.78
N PRO A 175 2.42 0.31 -33.12
CA PRO A 175 1.18 -0.46 -33.02
C PRO A 175 1.28 -1.81 -33.77
N GLY A 176 0.72 -2.86 -33.16
CA GLY A 176 0.79 -4.23 -33.69
C GLY A 176 2.12 -4.95 -33.42
N ARG A 177 3.02 -4.35 -32.62
CA ARG A 177 4.19 -5.04 -32.07
C ARG A 177 4.00 -5.29 -30.59
N GLU A 178 4.37 -6.51 -30.18
CA GLU A 178 4.37 -6.91 -28.77
C GLU A 178 5.73 -6.60 -28.12
N PHE A 179 5.68 -6.09 -26.88
CA PHE A 179 6.87 -5.82 -26.06
C PHE A 179 6.69 -6.51 -24.70
N GLU A 180 7.66 -7.32 -24.31
CA GLU A 180 7.59 -8.11 -23.09
C GLU A 180 8.49 -7.55 -21.98
N VAL A 181 7.95 -7.50 -20.76
CA VAL A 181 8.70 -7.20 -19.52
C VAL A 181 8.26 -8.15 -18.42
N ARG A 182 9.18 -9.00 -17.95
CA ARG A 182 8.93 -9.94 -16.85
C ARG A 182 7.71 -10.85 -17.08
N GLY A 183 7.45 -11.26 -18.30
CA GLY A 183 6.31 -12.11 -18.68
C GLY A 183 4.97 -11.36 -18.80
N MET A 184 4.99 -10.04 -18.69
CA MET A 184 3.86 -9.19 -19.04
C MET A 184 4.08 -8.65 -20.44
N SER A 185 3.05 -8.69 -21.31
CA SER A 185 3.16 -8.18 -22.65
C SER A 185 2.34 -6.92 -22.89
N PHE A 186 2.87 -6.04 -23.73
CA PHE A 186 2.33 -4.72 -24.06
C PHE A 186 2.13 -4.65 -25.57
N GLU A 187 0.91 -4.40 -26.03
CA GLU A 187 0.56 -4.30 -27.43
C GLU A 187 -0.58 -3.31 -27.63
N VAL A 188 -0.59 -2.61 -28.77
CA VAL A 188 -1.76 -1.82 -29.18
C VAL A 188 -2.63 -2.67 -30.10
N ILE A 189 -3.85 -2.96 -29.65
CA ILE A 189 -4.87 -3.74 -30.37
C ILE A 189 -6.07 -2.82 -30.61
N GLU A 190 -6.47 -2.63 -31.87
CA GLU A 190 -7.62 -1.80 -32.27
C GLU A 190 -7.60 -0.39 -31.65
N GLY A 191 -6.42 0.20 -31.47
CA GLY A 191 -6.25 1.54 -30.92
C GLY A 191 -6.16 1.60 -29.38
N TRP A 192 -6.24 0.47 -28.70
CA TRP A 192 -6.14 0.37 -27.24
C TRP A 192 -4.80 -0.25 -26.83
N LEU A 193 -4.16 0.34 -25.84
CA LEU A 193 -3.02 -0.32 -25.20
C LEU A 193 -3.52 -1.47 -24.30
N SER A 194 -3.16 -2.68 -24.68
CA SER A 194 -3.39 -3.90 -23.89
C SER A 194 -2.15 -4.26 -23.11
N ILE A 195 -2.27 -4.54 -21.84
CA ILE A 195 -1.22 -5.11 -20.99
C ILE A 195 -1.70 -6.46 -20.47
N ALA A 196 -1.12 -7.55 -21.01
CA ALA A 196 -1.41 -8.88 -20.53
C ALA A 196 -0.58 -9.17 -19.28
N LEU A 197 -1.26 -9.56 -18.20
CA LEU A 197 -0.66 -9.86 -16.90
C LEU A 197 -0.29 -11.34 -16.80
N LEU A 198 0.62 -11.68 -15.87
CA LEU A 198 1.08 -13.05 -15.61
C LEU A 198 -0.05 -14.07 -15.31
N ASN A 199 -1.20 -13.61 -14.85
CA ASN A 199 -2.38 -14.44 -14.56
C ASN A 199 -3.34 -14.58 -15.75
N GLY A 200 -2.97 -14.11 -16.94
CA GLY A 200 -3.78 -14.13 -18.15
C GLY A 200 -4.86 -13.04 -18.24
N LYS A 201 -4.98 -12.16 -17.24
CA LYS A 201 -5.87 -10.99 -17.34
C LYS A 201 -5.21 -9.89 -18.16
N GLN A 202 -6.04 -9.08 -18.82
CA GLN A 202 -5.60 -7.92 -19.57
C GLN A 202 -6.10 -6.63 -18.96
N LEU A 203 -5.22 -5.62 -18.94
CA LEU A 203 -5.57 -4.24 -18.63
C LEU A 203 -5.66 -3.47 -19.95
N TRP A 204 -6.67 -2.63 -20.09
CA TRP A 204 -6.93 -1.88 -21.31
C TRP A 204 -6.92 -0.38 -21.03
N TYR A 205 -6.18 0.37 -21.85
CA TYR A 205 -6.05 1.82 -21.78
C TYR A 205 -6.31 2.43 -23.16
N TRP A 206 -7.10 3.50 -23.18
CA TRP A 206 -7.29 4.24 -24.43
C TRP A 206 -6.76 5.63 -24.38
#